data_d7306c50b0c75271a35b036e8b324da1
#
_entry.id   d7306c50b0c75271a35b036e8b324da1
#
_cell.length_a   1.000
_cell.length_b   1.000
_cell.length_c   1.000
_cell.angle_alpha   90.00
_cell.angle_beta   90.00
_cell.angle_gamma   90.00
#
_symmetry.space_group_name_H-M   'P 1'
#
loop_
_entity.id
_entity.type
_entity.pdbx_description
1 polymer ?
#
loop_
_entity_poly.entity_id
_entity_poly.type
_entity_poly.pdbx_seq_one_letter_code
_entity_poly.pdbx_strand_id
1 'polypeptide(L)'
;ISCSLVGSEMCIRDRSVKPGFINMKVSPAYLAKYVSNMKADEGRFGCDKAAHPKTIIVDYGGANVAKPLHVGHLRSAVIGESIKRIGKFMGHHMIGDVHLGDWGLQMGLIITELRERKPELVYFDEAYEGEYPAEAPFTISELEEIYPTASGKSKEDPAYKEKAMEATYRLQNGVRGYRALWEHIIKVSVTDLKRNYQNLNVEFDLWKGESDVLSLIHI
;
A
#
# COMPACT_ATOMS: atom_id res chain seq x y z
N ILE A 1 14.69 -11.72 -39.64
CA ILE A 1 15.23 -12.58 -38.58
C ILE A 1 14.49 -13.90 -38.65
N SER A 2 15.12 -14.91 -39.27
CA SER A 2 14.62 -16.28 -39.30
C SER A 2 14.85 -16.89 -37.94
N CYS A 3 13.83 -16.99 -37.11
CA CYS A 3 13.87 -17.80 -35.92
C CYS A 3 13.57 -19.25 -36.30
N SER A 4 14.63 -20.02 -36.54
CA SER A 4 14.52 -21.45 -36.74
C SER A 4 14.31 -22.12 -35.39
N LEU A 5 13.04 -22.34 -35.02
CA LEU A 5 12.69 -23.27 -33.94
C LEU A 5 12.85 -24.70 -34.49
N VAL A 6 14.05 -25.19 -34.40
CA VAL A 6 14.38 -26.59 -34.74
C VAL A 6 13.97 -27.46 -33.59
N GLY A 7 12.81 -28.05 -33.66
CA GLY A 7 12.35 -29.19 -32.91
C GLY A 7 11.68 -30.16 -33.87
N SER A 8 12.02 -31.43 -33.84
CA SER A 8 11.64 -32.47 -34.78
C SER A 8 10.13 -32.81 -34.85
N GLU A 9 9.30 -32.09 -34.16
CA GLU A 9 7.84 -32.14 -34.32
C GLU A 9 7.33 -30.69 -34.49
N MET A 10 6.80 -30.33 -35.69
CA MET A 10 6.24 -29.02 -35.94
C MET A 10 4.98 -28.82 -35.08
N CYS A 11 5.19 -28.36 -33.84
CA CYS A 11 4.10 -28.00 -32.93
C CYS A 11 3.34 -26.73 -33.37
N ILE A 12 3.93 -25.92 -34.24
CA ILE A 12 3.41 -24.62 -34.67
C ILE A 12 3.49 -24.50 -36.15
N ARG A 13 2.38 -24.10 -36.79
CA ARG A 13 2.36 -23.59 -38.17
C ARG A 13 2.36 -22.07 -38.10
N ASP A 14 3.33 -21.45 -38.74
CA ASP A 14 3.45 -20.00 -38.83
C ASP A 14 3.19 -19.51 -40.25
N ARG A 15 2.67 -18.33 -40.36
CA ARG A 15 2.47 -17.60 -41.62
C ARG A 15 2.79 -16.12 -41.38
N SER A 16 3.83 -15.65 -42.07
CA SER A 16 4.10 -14.22 -42.12
C SER A 16 3.09 -13.48 -43.01
N VAL A 17 2.51 -12.41 -42.50
CA VAL A 17 1.53 -11.56 -43.18
C VAL A 17 1.98 -10.11 -43.09
N LYS A 18 1.92 -9.38 -44.23
CA LYS A 18 2.19 -7.94 -44.22
C LYS A 18 1.19 -7.20 -43.34
N PRO A 19 1.59 -6.17 -42.53
CA PRO A 19 2.90 -5.48 -42.53
C PRO A 19 3.98 -6.06 -41.56
N GLY A 20 3.88 -7.28 -41.09
CA GLY A 20 4.91 -7.90 -40.21
C GLY A 20 4.32 -8.77 -39.11
N PHE A 21 3.05 -9.14 -39.21
CA PHE A 21 2.43 -10.08 -38.29
C PHE A 21 2.88 -11.52 -38.56
N ILE A 22 3.13 -12.27 -37.52
CA ILE A 22 3.36 -13.70 -37.58
C ILE A 22 2.16 -14.39 -36.94
N ASN A 23 1.36 -15.04 -37.76
CA ASN A 23 0.22 -15.83 -37.32
C ASN A 23 0.69 -17.25 -37.00
N MET A 24 0.55 -17.66 -35.73
CA MET A 24 0.91 -18.98 -35.27
C MET A 24 -0.34 -19.82 -34.94
N LYS A 25 -0.32 -21.08 -35.33
CA LYS A 25 -1.37 -22.06 -34.97
C LYS A 25 -0.73 -23.24 -34.30
N VAL A 26 -1.06 -23.45 -33.04
CA VAL A 26 -0.59 -24.60 -32.27
C VAL A 26 -1.31 -25.87 -32.73
N SER A 27 -0.57 -26.98 -32.84
CA SER A 27 -1.15 -28.25 -33.25
C SER A 27 -2.09 -28.82 -32.17
N PRO A 28 -3.23 -29.45 -32.54
CA PRO A 28 -4.12 -30.08 -31.57
C PRO A 28 -3.42 -31.17 -30.72
N ALA A 29 -2.51 -31.93 -31.32
CA ALA A 29 -1.76 -32.97 -30.64
C ALA A 29 -0.85 -32.39 -29.53
N TYR A 30 -0.19 -31.25 -29.81
CA TYR A 30 0.61 -30.54 -28.81
C TYR A 30 -0.26 -30.02 -27.66
N LEU A 31 -1.40 -29.40 -27.97
CA LEU A 31 -2.34 -28.92 -26.97
C LEU A 31 -2.85 -30.06 -26.08
N ALA A 32 -3.22 -31.20 -26.66
CA ALA A 32 -3.68 -32.34 -25.91
C ALA A 32 -2.60 -32.88 -24.95
N LYS A 33 -1.35 -32.99 -25.41
CA LYS A 33 -0.22 -33.38 -24.57
C LYS A 33 0.04 -32.37 -23.44
N TYR A 34 0.01 -31.07 -23.78
CA TYR A 34 0.19 -30.01 -22.80
C TYR A 34 -0.88 -30.04 -21.70
N VAL A 35 -2.14 -30.15 -22.07
CA VAL A 35 -3.27 -30.28 -21.13
C VAL A 35 -3.16 -31.54 -20.26
N SER A 36 -2.72 -32.67 -20.85
CA SER A 36 -2.49 -33.91 -20.09
C SER A 36 -1.39 -33.74 -19.05
N ASN A 37 -0.30 -33.06 -19.41
CA ASN A 37 0.78 -32.74 -18.46
C ASN A 37 0.30 -31.81 -17.34
N MET A 38 -0.51 -30.77 -17.67
CA MET A 38 -1.10 -29.90 -16.66
C MET A 38 -1.98 -30.69 -15.69
N LYS A 39 -2.80 -31.62 -16.18
CA LYS A 39 -3.64 -32.49 -15.36
C LYS A 39 -2.82 -33.42 -14.44
N ALA A 40 -1.69 -33.87 -14.90
CA ALA A 40 -0.79 -34.72 -14.11
C ALA A 40 -0.09 -33.96 -12.96
N ASP A 41 -0.01 -32.63 -13.03
CA ASP A 41 0.54 -31.75 -12.01
C ASP A 41 -0.56 -30.84 -11.43
N GLU A 42 -1.42 -31.42 -10.60
CA GLU A 42 -2.57 -30.72 -9.99
C GLU A 42 -2.14 -29.56 -9.06
N GLY A 43 -0.93 -29.57 -8.52
CA GLY A 43 -0.42 -28.52 -7.65
C GLY A 43 0.04 -27.27 -8.38
N ARG A 44 0.53 -27.44 -9.62
CA ARG A 44 1.15 -26.34 -10.37
C ARG A 44 0.68 -26.22 -11.82
N PHE A 45 -0.13 -27.15 -12.28
CA PHE A 45 -0.67 -27.18 -13.64
C PHE A 45 0.40 -27.02 -14.74
N GLY A 46 1.57 -27.65 -14.57
CA GLY A 46 2.68 -27.58 -15.49
C GLY A 46 3.45 -26.24 -15.48
N CYS A 47 3.27 -25.44 -14.43
CA CYS A 47 4.02 -24.20 -14.26
C CYS A 47 5.31 -24.45 -13.47
N ASP A 48 6.46 -24.30 -14.10
CA ASP A 48 7.75 -24.47 -13.47
C ASP A 48 8.05 -23.37 -12.44
N LYS A 49 8.85 -23.74 -11.41
CA LYS A 49 9.43 -22.74 -10.51
C LYS A 49 10.59 -22.01 -11.21
N ALA A 50 10.81 -20.78 -10.82
CA ALA A 50 11.97 -20.01 -11.27
C ALA A 50 13.27 -20.76 -10.95
N ALA A 51 14.14 -20.95 -11.96
CA ALA A 51 15.44 -21.59 -11.78
C ALA A 51 16.34 -20.85 -10.78
N HIS A 52 16.18 -19.53 -10.71
CA HIS A 52 16.92 -18.66 -9.79
C HIS A 52 15.92 -17.81 -8.98
N PRO A 53 15.43 -18.32 -7.82
CA PRO A 53 14.55 -17.59 -6.94
C PRO A 53 15.17 -16.26 -6.50
N LYS A 54 14.36 -15.21 -6.47
CA LYS A 54 14.76 -13.87 -6.03
C LYS A 54 13.95 -13.46 -4.82
N THR A 55 14.50 -12.57 -4.00
CA THR A 55 13.73 -11.79 -3.03
C THR A 55 13.24 -10.54 -3.73
N ILE A 56 11.92 -10.33 -3.71
CA ILE A 56 11.25 -9.23 -4.41
C ILE A 56 10.32 -8.53 -3.43
N ILE A 57 10.52 -7.23 -3.25
CA ILE A 57 9.62 -6.38 -2.49
C ILE A 57 8.62 -5.75 -3.48
N VAL A 58 7.35 -5.80 -3.12
CA VAL A 58 6.28 -5.15 -3.87
C VAL A 58 5.62 -4.15 -2.94
N ASP A 59 5.75 -2.87 -3.26
CA ASP A 59 5.05 -1.77 -2.58
C ASP A 59 3.70 -1.54 -3.27
N TYR A 60 2.61 -1.64 -2.50
CA TYR A 60 1.26 -1.46 -3.02
C TYR A 60 0.26 -1.09 -1.91
N GLY A 61 -0.95 -0.65 -2.31
CA GLY A 61 -1.96 -0.18 -1.37
C GLY A 61 -1.89 1.33 -1.19
N GLY A 62 -0.79 1.86 -0.69
CA GLY A 62 -0.49 3.31 -0.65
C GLY A 62 -1.51 4.16 0.10
N ALA A 63 -2.05 3.65 1.22
CA ALA A 63 -3.05 4.36 1.99
C ALA A 63 -2.42 5.49 2.82
N ASN A 64 -3.16 6.58 2.97
CA ASN A 64 -2.83 7.59 3.96
C ASN A 64 -3.56 7.28 5.27
N VAL A 65 -2.92 7.52 6.40
CA VAL A 65 -3.58 7.41 7.71
C VAL A 65 -4.69 8.46 7.84
N ALA A 66 -5.68 8.17 8.70
CA ALA A 66 -6.84 9.01 8.94
C ALA A 66 -7.66 9.37 7.67
N LYS A 67 -7.59 8.55 6.64
CA LYS A 67 -8.42 8.66 5.44
C LYS A 67 -9.11 7.34 5.15
N PRO A 68 -10.40 7.36 4.79
CA PRO A 68 -11.08 6.16 4.35
C PRO A 68 -10.46 5.62 3.06
N LEU A 69 -10.42 4.30 2.93
CA LEU A 69 -10.05 3.67 1.68
C LEU A 69 -11.11 3.98 0.61
N HIS A 70 -10.66 4.28 -0.58
CA HIS A 70 -11.53 4.47 -1.75
C HIS A 70 -11.11 3.55 -2.91
N VAL A 71 -11.91 3.51 -3.97
CA VAL A 71 -11.71 2.63 -5.14
C VAL A 71 -10.28 2.66 -5.71
N GLY A 72 -9.61 3.82 -5.68
CA GLY A 72 -8.22 3.93 -6.12
C GLY A 72 -7.26 3.06 -5.32
N HIS A 73 -7.42 3.01 -4.00
CA HIS A 73 -6.61 2.17 -3.11
C HIS A 73 -6.90 0.69 -3.31
N LEU A 74 -8.19 0.32 -3.50
CA LEU A 74 -8.60 -1.06 -3.76
C LEU A 74 -7.94 -1.62 -5.01
N ARG A 75 -7.92 -0.84 -6.09
CA ARG A 75 -7.29 -1.23 -7.34
C ARG A 75 -5.80 -1.54 -7.17
N SER A 76 -5.07 -0.65 -6.53
CA SER A 76 -3.64 -0.84 -6.23
C SER A 76 -3.41 -2.07 -5.36
N ALA A 77 -4.21 -2.24 -4.31
CA ALA A 77 -4.10 -3.37 -3.39
C ALA A 77 -4.31 -4.72 -4.08
N VAL A 78 -5.37 -4.85 -4.89
CA VAL A 78 -5.69 -6.11 -5.59
C VAL A 78 -4.63 -6.46 -6.63
N ILE A 79 -4.13 -5.48 -7.38
CA ILE A 79 -3.07 -5.70 -8.39
C ILE A 79 -1.78 -6.13 -7.69
N GLY A 80 -1.34 -5.42 -6.66
CA GLY A 80 -0.11 -5.73 -5.94
C GLY A 80 -0.15 -7.09 -5.26
N GLU A 81 -1.26 -7.42 -4.59
CA GLU A 81 -1.47 -8.73 -3.98
C GLU A 81 -1.44 -9.86 -5.03
N SER A 82 -2.05 -9.63 -6.19
CA SER A 82 -2.01 -10.61 -7.29
C SER A 82 -0.59 -10.86 -7.77
N ILE A 83 0.20 -9.80 -7.95
CA ILE A 83 1.62 -9.90 -8.34
C ILE A 83 2.41 -10.65 -7.27
N LYS A 84 2.20 -10.33 -5.99
CA LYS A 84 2.85 -11.03 -4.88
C LYS A 84 2.52 -12.52 -4.88
N ARG A 85 1.26 -12.89 -5.06
CA ARG A 85 0.82 -14.31 -5.11
C ARG A 85 1.40 -15.03 -6.31
N ILE A 86 1.41 -14.41 -7.47
CA ILE A 86 2.03 -14.97 -8.68
C ILE A 86 3.52 -15.20 -8.44
N GLY A 87 4.24 -14.22 -7.89
CA GLY A 87 5.65 -14.35 -7.58
C GLY A 87 5.94 -15.48 -6.58
N LYS A 88 5.12 -15.61 -5.52
CA LYS A 88 5.20 -16.73 -4.57
C LYS A 88 4.96 -18.08 -5.27
N PHE A 89 3.95 -18.14 -6.15
CA PHE A 89 3.66 -19.34 -6.93
C PHE A 89 4.82 -19.72 -7.86
N MET A 90 5.46 -18.72 -8.46
CA MET A 90 6.66 -18.90 -9.29
C MET A 90 7.92 -19.28 -8.48
N GLY A 91 7.85 -19.35 -7.17
CA GLY A 91 8.94 -19.77 -6.28
C GLY A 91 9.86 -18.65 -5.83
N HIS A 92 9.50 -17.39 -6.05
CA HIS A 92 10.22 -16.24 -5.50
C HIS A 92 9.87 -16.01 -4.03
N HIS A 93 10.78 -15.40 -3.28
CA HIS A 93 10.51 -14.85 -1.96
C HIS A 93 9.93 -13.46 -2.11
N MET A 94 8.61 -13.36 -1.94
CA MET A 94 7.87 -12.10 -2.11
C MET A 94 7.58 -11.46 -0.77
N ILE A 95 7.85 -10.16 -0.67
CA ILE A 95 7.57 -9.33 0.50
C ILE A 95 6.61 -8.22 0.03
N GLY A 96 5.41 -8.18 0.62
CA GLY A 96 4.45 -7.11 0.39
C GLY A 96 4.66 -5.99 1.39
N ASP A 97 4.88 -4.79 0.92
CA ASP A 97 4.96 -3.58 1.73
C ASP A 97 3.77 -2.67 1.46
N VAL A 98 3.27 -2.02 2.51
CA VAL A 98 2.37 -0.89 2.38
C VAL A 98 3.06 0.34 2.96
N HIS A 99 3.32 1.33 2.10
CA HIS A 99 3.93 2.57 2.50
C HIS A 99 2.86 3.61 2.80
N LEU A 100 2.75 3.98 4.09
CA LEU A 100 1.69 4.86 4.58
C LEU A 100 2.12 6.32 4.52
N GLY A 101 1.23 7.19 4.07
CA GLY A 101 1.37 8.63 4.24
C GLY A 101 0.99 9.03 5.67
N ASP A 102 1.97 9.25 6.53
CA ASP A 102 1.77 9.44 7.98
C ASP A 102 2.54 10.63 8.58
N TRP A 103 3.22 11.45 7.76
CA TRP A 103 4.17 12.43 8.27
C TRP A 103 4.01 13.86 7.73
N GLY A 104 3.17 14.08 6.75
CA GLY A 104 3.03 15.36 6.06
C GLY A 104 2.03 16.32 6.71
N LEU A 105 1.68 17.38 5.98
CA LEU A 105 0.71 18.42 6.36
C LEU A 105 -0.65 17.84 6.82
N GLN A 106 -1.00 16.67 6.36
CA GLN A 106 -2.19 15.96 6.77
C GLN A 106 -2.26 15.76 8.30
N MET A 107 -1.14 15.44 8.93
CA MET A 107 -1.09 15.29 10.39
C MET A 107 -1.32 16.62 11.11
N GLY A 108 -0.71 17.70 10.61
CA GLY A 108 -0.94 19.04 11.15
C GLY A 108 -2.39 19.51 11.02
N LEU A 109 -3.04 19.19 9.90
CA LEU A 109 -4.46 19.47 9.68
C LEU A 109 -5.34 18.77 10.73
N ILE A 110 -5.10 17.48 10.97
CA ILE A 110 -5.85 16.68 11.95
C ILE A 110 -5.61 17.24 13.36
N ILE A 111 -4.37 17.51 13.74
CA ILE A 111 -4.02 18.06 15.06
C ILE A 111 -4.67 19.44 15.27
N THR A 112 -4.65 20.28 14.24
CA THR A 112 -5.28 21.62 14.32
C THR A 112 -6.77 21.52 14.51
N GLU A 113 -7.45 20.67 13.75
CA GLU A 113 -8.89 20.47 13.89
C GLU A 113 -9.26 19.85 15.24
N LEU A 114 -8.47 18.88 15.72
CA LEU A 114 -8.65 18.31 17.07
C LEU A 114 -8.50 19.38 18.15
N ARG A 115 -7.53 20.27 18.02
CA ARG A 115 -7.33 21.38 18.97
C ARG A 115 -8.50 22.37 18.97
N GLU A 116 -9.12 22.60 17.81
CA GLU A 116 -10.33 23.46 17.76
C GLU A 116 -11.56 22.77 18.36
N ARG A 117 -11.74 21.46 18.14
CA ARG A 117 -12.89 20.70 18.64
C ARG A 117 -12.79 20.32 20.12
N LYS A 118 -11.58 19.99 20.57
CA LYS A 118 -11.29 19.43 21.92
C LYS A 118 -10.07 20.13 22.54
N PRO A 119 -10.12 21.46 22.77
CA PRO A 119 -8.97 22.23 23.27
C PRO A 119 -8.52 21.82 24.68
N GLU A 120 -9.38 21.15 25.44
CA GLU A 120 -9.14 20.67 26.81
C GLU A 120 -8.25 19.41 26.89
N LEU A 121 -7.91 18.80 25.75
CA LEU A 121 -7.10 17.60 25.75
C LEU A 121 -5.68 17.89 26.27
N VAL A 122 -5.18 17.04 27.16
CA VAL A 122 -3.85 17.16 27.78
C VAL A 122 -2.70 17.19 26.76
N TYR A 123 -2.93 16.76 25.53
CA TYR A 123 -1.94 16.79 24.44
C TYR A 123 -1.61 18.21 23.97
N PHE A 124 -2.45 19.18 24.28
CA PHE A 124 -2.27 20.60 23.91
C PHE A 124 -1.73 21.45 25.05
N ASP A 125 -1.59 20.88 26.24
CA ASP A 125 -0.96 21.52 27.39
C ASP A 125 0.56 21.31 27.31
N GLU A 126 1.30 22.39 27.06
CA GLU A 126 2.76 22.36 26.95
C GLU A 126 3.46 22.12 28.31
N ALA A 127 2.76 22.41 29.41
CA ALA A 127 3.28 22.19 30.77
C ALA A 127 3.02 20.76 31.29
N TYR A 128 2.30 19.93 30.50
CA TYR A 128 1.99 18.59 30.93
C TYR A 128 3.21 17.66 30.87
N GLU A 129 3.65 17.18 32.01
CA GLU A 129 4.81 16.27 32.16
C GLU A 129 4.40 14.81 32.41
N GLY A 130 3.10 14.54 32.62
CA GLY A 130 2.59 13.20 32.91
C GLY A 130 2.67 12.24 31.72
N GLU A 131 2.22 11.01 31.96
CA GLU A 131 2.00 10.01 30.90
C GLU A 131 0.70 10.32 30.17
N TYR A 132 0.73 10.28 28.83
CA TYR A 132 -0.46 10.47 28.04
C TYR A 132 -1.38 9.25 28.13
N PRO A 133 -2.72 9.44 28.03
CA PRO A 133 -3.68 8.35 28.06
C PRO A 133 -3.35 7.27 27.02
N ALA A 134 -3.48 6.01 27.41
CA ALA A 134 -3.22 4.86 26.50
C ALA A 134 -4.33 4.72 25.42
N GLU A 135 -5.52 5.26 25.68
CA GLU A 135 -6.65 5.25 24.75
C GLU A 135 -6.65 6.51 23.90
N ALA A 136 -6.96 6.34 22.63
CA ALA A 136 -7.08 7.45 21.69
C ALA A 136 -8.26 8.36 22.10
N PRO A 137 -8.09 9.71 22.05
CA PRO A 137 -9.17 10.65 22.38
C PRO A 137 -10.22 10.79 21.25
N PHE A 138 -10.19 9.92 20.26
CA PHE A 138 -11.05 9.89 19.08
C PHE A 138 -11.22 8.46 18.54
N THR A 139 -12.29 8.27 17.80
CA THR A 139 -12.58 7.05 17.03
C THR A 139 -12.11 7.19 15.57
N ILE A 140 -12.09 6.07 14.82
CA ILE A 140 -11.82 6.13 13.37
C ILE A 140 -12.86 6.97 12.63
N SER A 141 -14.13 6.87 12.98
CA SER A 141 -15.22 7.66 12.37
C SER A 141 -15.04 9.15 12.60
N GLU A 142 -14.58 9.57 13.79
CA GLU A 142 -14.23 10.97 14.03
C GLU A 142 -13.04 11.44 13.18
N LEU A 143 -12.00 10.61 13.00
CA LEU A 143 -10.86 10.94 12.13
C LEU A 143 -11.27 11.08 10.67
N GLU A 144 -12.16 10.22 10.19
CA GLU A 144 -12.71 10.28 8.83
C GLU A 144 -13.50 11.56 8.56
N GLU A 145 -14.06 12.18 9.59
CA GLU A 145 -14.74 13.46 9.51
C GLU A 145 -13.77 14.66 9.69
N ILE A 146 -12.83 14.53 10.64
CA ILE A 146 -11.88 15.59 11.01
C ILE A 146 -11.02 15.99 9.80
N TYR A 147 -10.45 15.03 9.10
CA TYR A 147 -9.53 15.33 8.01
C TYR A 147 -10.17 16.07 6.83
N PRO A 148 -11.34 15.65 6.26
CA PRO A 148 -11.98 16.40 5.19
C PRO A 148 -12.39 17.81 5.62
N THR A 149 -12.87 17.97 6.87
CA THR A 149 -13.23 19.27 7.43
C THR A 149 -12.01 20.19 7.49
N ALA A 150 -10.91 19.73 8.07
CA ALA A 150 -9.67 20.48 8.17
C ALA A 150 -9.09 20.83 6.78
N SER A 151 -9.14 19.88 5.84
CA SER A 151 -8.72 20.09 4.46
C SER A 151 -9.57 21.13 3.73
N GLY A 152 -10.89 21.16 3.98
CA GLY A 152 -11.80 22.18 3.48
C GLY A 152 -11.43 23.56 4.02
N LYS A 153 -11.39 23.71 5.35
CA LYS A 153 -11.00 24.95 6.02
C LYS A 153 -9.66 25.50 5.52
N SER A 154 -8.67 24.64 5.34
CA SER A 154 -7.33 25.06 4.90
C SER A 154 -7.26 25.59 3.47
N LYS A 155 -8.25 25.30 2.64
CA LYS A 155 -8.36 25.82 1.26
C LYS A 155 -9.04 27.19 1.24
N GLU A 156 -9.93 27.45 2.20
CA GLU A 156 -10.73 28.65 2.28
C GLU A 156 -10.07 29.72 3.16
N ASP A 157 -9.32 29.29 4.20
CA ASP A 157 -8.68 30.16 5.18
C ASP A 157 -7.16 29.95 5.20
N PRO A 158 -6.36 30.89 4.65
CA PRO A 158 -4.90 30.83 4.72
C PRO A 158 -4.36 30.83 6.16
N ALA A 159 -5.01 31.50 7.12
CA ALA A 159 -4.58 31.51 8.50
C ALA A 159 -4.74 30.15 9.18
N TYR A 160 -5.82 29.41 8.83
CA TYR A 160 -5.99 28.04 9.26
C TYR A 160 -4.91 27.11 8.68
N LYS A 161 -4.56 27.32 7.42
CA LYS A 161 -3.47 26.57 6.77
C LYS A 161 -2.12 26.81 7.45
N GLU A 162 -1.82 28.05 7.83
CA GLU A 162 -0.61 28.39 8.58
C GLU A 162 -0.57 27.67 9.93
N LYS A 163 -1.68 27.67 10.69
CA LYS A 163 -1.77 26.89 11.95
C LYS A 163 -1.50 25.39 11.73
N ALA A 164 -2.00 24.81 10.64
CA ALA A 164 -1.77 23.42 10.33
C ALA A 164 -0.31 23.14 9.93
N MET A 165 0.34 24.07 9.22
CA MET A 165 1.78 23.97 8.92
C MET A 165 2.61 24.07 10.19
N GLU A 166 2.29 24.99 11.10
CA GLU A 166 2.94 25.10 12.41
C GLU A 166 2.74 23.83 13.25
N ALA A 167 1.53 23.27 13.26
CA ALA A 167 1.27 22.02 13.95
C ALA A 167 2.09 20.84 13.36
N THR A 168 2.26 20.81 12.04
CA THR A 168 3.13 19.84 11.35
C THR A 168 4.59 20.02 11.78
N TYR A 169 5.08 21.25 11.77
CA TYR A 169 6.44 21.58 12.20
C TYR A 169 6.70 21.17 13.65
N ARG A 170 5.76 21.47 14.56
CA ARG A 170 5.85 21.11 15.98
C ARG A 170 5.85 19.60 16.19
N LEU A 171 5.01 18.85 15.47
CA LEU A 171 5.03 17.38 15.45
C LEU A 171 6.40 16.86 15.03
N GLN A 172 6.93 17.36 13.92
CA GLN A 172 8.21 16.94 13.35
C GLN A 172 9.38 17.29 14.26
N ASN A 173 9.31 18.38 15.00
CA ASN A 173 10.31 18.78 16.00
C ASN A 173 10.12 18.10 17.39
N GLY A 174 9.23 17.14 17.49
CA GLY A 174 9.15 16.28 18.66
C GLY A 174 8.36 16.85 19.84
N VAL A 175 7.44 17.79 19.64
CA VAL A 175 6.54 18.25 20.70
C VAL A 175 5.75 17.06 21.25
N ARG A 176 5.94 16.75 22.53
CA ARG A 176 5.46 15.52 23.18
C ARG A 176 3.99 15.23 22.97
N GLY A 177 3.11 16.21 23.19
CA GLY A 177 1.68 16.04 23.02
C GLY A 177 1.28 15.75 21.58
N TYR A 178 1.93 16.40 20.62
CA TYR A 178 1.67 16.17 19.21
C TYR A 178 2.16 14.81 18.73
N ARG A 179 3.31 14.34 19.26
CA ARG A 179 3.80 12.99 19.02
C ARG A 179 2.87 11.93 19.58
N ALA A 180 2.40 12.10 20.80
CA ALA A 180 1.44 11.18 21.41
C ALA A 180 0.10 11.13 20.66
N LEU A 181 -0.42 12.26 20.17
CA LEU A 181 -1.60 12.30 19.28
C LEU A 181 -1.32 11.57 17.97
N TRP A 182 -0.17 11.80 17.36
CA TRP A 182 0.24 11.14 16.12
C TRP A 182 0.29 9.62 16.29
N GLU A 183 0.86 9.11 17.38
CA GLU A 183 0.88 7.67 17.68
C GLU A 183 -0.54 7.08 17.76
N HIS A 184 -1.48 7.82 18.36
CA HIS A 184 -2.89 7.41 18.39
C HIS A 184 -3.52 7.40 16.99
N ILE A 185 -3.25 8.43 16.18
CA ILE A 185 -3.75 8.50 14.80
C ILE A 185 -3.25 7.29 13.99
N ILE A 186 -1.97 6.97 14.09
CA ILE A 186 -1.38 5.80 13.44
C ILE A 186 -2.04 4.51 13.92
N LYS A 187 -2.10 4.30 15.23
CA LYS A 187 -2.65 3.07 15.84
C LYS A 187 -4.10 2.82 15.40
N VAL A 188 -4.95 3.84 15.47
CA VAL A 188 -6.36 3.74 15.09
C VAL A 188 -6.50 3.48 13.59
N SER A 189 -5.77 4.24 12.76
CA SER A 189 -5.82 4.13 11.30
C SER A 189 -5.29 2.77 10.81
N VAL A 190 -4.14 2.33 11.30
CA VAL A 190 -3.55 1.04 10.89
C VAL A 190 -4.45 -0.13 11.29
N THR A 191 -5.10 -0.05 12.45
CA THR A 191 -6.05 -1.09 12.88
C THR A 191 -7.22 -1.21 11.91
N ASP A 192 -7.79 -0.09 11.48
CA ASP A 192 -8.89 -0.07 10.50
C ASP A 192 -8.42 -0.50 9.11
N LEU A 193 -7.28 0.00 8.64
CA LEU A 193 -6.70 -0.38 7.36
C LEU A 193 -6.44 -1.90 7.28
N LYS A 194 -5.88 -2.50 8.33
CA LYS A 194 -5.66 -3.95 8.40
C LYS A 194 -6.96 -4.73 8.23
N ARG A 195 -8.01 -4.33 8.95
CA ARG A 195 -9.33 -4.96 8.82
C ARG A 195 -9.87 -4.86 7.39
N ASN A 196 -9.76 -3.68 6.78
CA ASN A 196 -10.27 -3.43 5.43
C ASN A 196 -9.50 -4.24 4.38
N TYR A 197 -8.16 -4.30 4.46
CA TYR A 197 -7.35 -5.13 3.56
C TYR A 197 -7.59 -6.63 3.76
N GLN A 198 -7.78 -7.09 5.00
CA GLN A 198 -8.16 -8.48 5.28
C GLN A 198 -9.49 -8.86 4.62
N ASN A 199 -10.49 -7.96 4.64
CA ASN A 199 -11.77 -8.17 3.94
C ASN A 199 -11.59 -8.31 2.41
N LEU A 200 -10.53 -7.76 1.84
CA LEU A 200 -10.15 -7.90 0.43
C LEU A 200 -9.24 -9.10 0.18
N ASN A 201 -8.92 -9.86 1.22
CA ASN A 201 -7.93 -10.94 1.15
C ASN A 201 -6.55 -10.43 0.66
N VAL A 202 -6.17 -9.23 1.11
CA VAL A 202 -4.88 -8.59 0.86
C VAL A 202 -4.08 -8.57 2.15
N GLU A 203 -2.84 -9.05 2.09
CA GLU A 203 -1.94 -9.15 3.24
C GLU A 203 -0.61 -8.48 2.95
N PHE A 204 -0.12 -7.71 3.92
CA PHE A 204 1.21 -7.08 3.86
C PHE A 204 2.13 -7.72 4.88
N ASP A 205 3.37 -7.96 4.46
CA ASP A 205 4.44 -8.45 5.32
C ASP A 205 5.08 -7.29 6.10
N LEU A 206 5.11 -6.09 5.50
CA LEU A 206 5.64 -4.86 6.09
C LEU A 206 4.58 -3.76 6.12
N TRP A 207 4.57 -3.03 7.23
CA TRP A 207 3.74 -1.85 7.45
C TRP A 207 4.66 -0.69 7.78
N LYS A 208 5.05 0.06 6.76
CA LYS A 208 5.99 1.16 6.85
C LYS A 208 5.31 2.48 6.52
N GLY A 209 5.85 3.58 7.01
CA GLY A 209 5.37 4.93 6.72
C GLY A 209 6.47 5.86 6.29
N GLU A 210 6.10 7.06 5.87
CA GLU A 210 7.03 8.16 5.58
C GLU A 210 7.89 8.46 6.82
N SER A 211 7.33 8.30 8.02
CA SER A 211 8.02 8.49 9.31
C SER A 211 9.18 7.51 9.54
N ASP A 212 9.10 6.30 9.01
CA ASP A 212 10.14 5.26 9.17
C ASP A 212 11.42 5.60 8.38
N VAL A 213 11.31 6.36 7.29
CA VAL A 213 12.45 6.66 6.40
C VAL A 213 13.15 7.97 6.72
N LEU A 214 12.59 8.79 7.61
CA LEU A 214 13.16 10.10 7.95
C LEU A 214 14.54 9.99 8.60
N SER A 215 14.82 8.92 9.35
CA SER A 215 16.13 8.65 9.91
C SER A 215 17.19 8.34 8.84
N LEU A 216 16.78 7.96 7.63
CA LEU A 216 17.68 7.63 6.51
C LEU A 216 18.04 8.84 5.64
N ILE A 217 17.27 9.93 5.74
CA ILE A 217 17.49 11.16 4.95
C ILE A 217 18.62 12.01 5.54
N HIS A 218 19.01 11.76 6.78
CA HIS A 218 20.06 12.48 7.50
C HIS A 218 21.41 11.74 7.57
N ILE A 219 21.59 10.73 6.69
CA ILE A 219 22.89 10.05 6.53
C ILE A 219 23.74 10.73 5.44
#